data_c8998583203dfb0df0f2b455917c5aa4
#
_entry.id   c8998583203dfb0df0f2b455917c5aa4
#
_cell.length_a   1.000
_cell.length_b   1.000
_cell.length_c   1.000
_cell.angle_alpha   90.00
_cell.angle_beta   90.00
_cell.angle_gamma   90.00
#
_symmetry.space_group_name_H-M   'P 1'
#
loop_
_entity.id
_entity.type
_entity.pdbx_description
1 polymer ?
#
loop_
_entity_poly.entity_id
_entity_poly.type
_entity_poly.pdbx_seq_one_letter_code
_entity_poly.pdbx_strand_id
1 'polypeptide(L)'
;PRNHYIDVDNNPSNKNTWRVWTECAGNPVYPQGGTWIYDRAGWCPGQASDVNEFDITSLVTPGQQHTFDYGLNNATGSSNYWVSSQLISYGTPNFNLDARITDILSPTNKVVNSRKNPICSKPEIVIQNTGSTNLTSLIINYWVEGSPNQETFQWSGNLSFMQKDTVKLPDPQSLWNQSTNTIFNVTITSPNGGFDEYVLNNSMSSHFEYPPEYNDIFTIWVQTNSGVINSLTQYSETSWEITDNSDNMIYSSGILISNTQYRDTVQFAPGCYTFKVTDVDDDGLDFWANNDGAGMIRFRDIGASWFKIFDCDFGSFIHHEFRIANNTAGVENFNTPISIFPNPAKNQITISSSIYNPVSISIIDKVGRIIEKKDCINLVNEVIDIKNVKSGSYFIEIISDDKKYIKKFVKN
;
A
#
# COMPACT_ATOMS: atom_id res chain seq x y z
N PRO A 1 20.07 20.18 18.80
CA PRO A 1 18.62 20.12 18.51
C PRO A 1 17.87 20.86 19.62
N ARG A 2 16.79 21.54 19.24
CA ARG A 2 15.88 22.20 20.19
C ARG A 2 14.81 21.21 20.57
N ASN A 3 14.55 21.12 21.88
CA ASN A 3 13.52 20.25 22.40
C ASN A 3 12.56 21.05 23.28
N HIS A 4 11.28 20.76 23.12
CA HIS A 4 10.28 21.08 24.13
C HIS A 4 10.46 20.19 25.35
N TYR A 5 9.98 20.63 26.49
CA TYR A 5 9.85 19.78 27.66
C TYR A 5 8.65 20.17 28.52
N ILE A 6 8.18 19.20 29.26
CA ILE A 6 7.31 19.39 30.42
C ILE A 6 8.00 18.70 31.59
N ASP A 7 8.15 19.41 32.73
CA ASP A 7 8.55 18.79 33.99
C ASP A 7 7.46 18.91 35.05
N VAL A 8 7.56 18.08 36.08
CA VAL A 8 6.65 18.09 37.23
C VAL A 8 7.46 18.46 38.45
N ASP A 9 6.99 19.49 39.19
CA ASP A 9 7.57 20.01 40.45
C ASP A 9 9.01 20.51 40.32
N ASN A 10 9.35 21.06 39.14
CA ASN A 10 10.71 21.53 38.82
C ASN A 10 11.79 20.46 39.06
N ASN A 11 11.45 19.18 38.91
CA ASN A 11 12.37 18.07 39.11
C ASN A 11 12.92 17.58 37.75
N PRO A 12 14.22 17.75 37.49
CA PRO A 12 14.84 17.32 36.23
C PRO A 12 14.69 15.83 35.92
N SER A 13 14.47 14.99 36.94
CA SER A 13 14.21 13.55 36.77
C SER A 13 12.80 13.25 36.29
N ASN A 14 11.87 14.20 36.41
CA ASN A 14 10.47 14.10 36.03
C ASN A 14 10.21 14.87 34.74
N LYS A 15 11.21 14.94 33.86
CA LYS A 15 11.17 15.75 32.64
C LYS A 15 10.90 14.89 31.41
N ASN A 16 9.81 15.15 30.72
CA ASN A 16 9.52 14.61 29.42
C ASN A 16 9.96 15.58 28.33
N THR A 17 10.69 15.11 27.34
CA THR A 17 11.24 15.94 26.26
C THR A 17 10.88 15.39 24.90
N TRP A 18 10.62 16.28 23.92
CA TRP A 18 10.39 15.91 22.51
C TRP A 18 10.99 16.96 21.58
N ARG A 19 11.24 16.58 20.32
CA ARG A 19 11.80 17.51 19.32
C ARG A 19 10.80 18.62 18.98
N VAL A 20 11.32 19.81 18.71
CA VAL A 20 10.54 20.94 18.18
C VAL A 20 10.06 20.65 16.75
N TRP A 21 10.89 19.99 15.97
CA TRP A 21 10.67 19.73 14.56
C TRP A 21 10.09 18.33 14.35
N THR A 22 9.03 18.27 13.55
CA THR A 22 8.45 17.02 13.02
C THR A 22 9.00 16.80 11.63
N GLU A 23 9.57 15.63 11.40
CA GLU A 23 10.09 15.22 10.10
C GLU A 23 8.94 14.91 9.14
N CYS A 24 8.85 15.65 8.04
CA CYS A 24 7.70 15.55 7.14
C CYS A 24 7.98 14.78 5.85
N ALA A 25 9.23 14.55 5.49
CA ALA A 25 9.57 13.80 4.28
C ALA A 25 9.01 12.37 4.27
N GLY A 26 8.83 11.75 5.45
CA GLY A 26 8.15 10.46 5.64
C GLY A 26 6.65 10.54 5.90
N ASN A 27 6.01 11.71 5.70
CA ASN A 27 4.60 11.94 5.98
C ASN A 27 3.70 10.82 5.43
N PRO A 28 2.79 10.22 6.22
CA PRO A 28 1.87 9.18 5.74
C PRO A 28 0.87 9.67 4.67
N VAL A 29 0.67 10.98 4.52
CA VAL A 29 -0.06 11.56 3.38
C VAL A 29 0.86 11.69 2.18
N TYR A 30 0.53 11.04 1.06
CA TYR A 30 1.32 11.07 -0.18
C TYR A 30 0.45 10.65 -1.38
N PRO A 31 0.69 11.22 -2.58
CA PRO A 31 1.64 12.30 -2.90
C PRO A 31 1.15 13.68 -2.48
N GLN A 32 2.08 14.65 -2.36
CA GLN A 32 1.80 16.04 -2.06
C GLN A 32 2.67 16.97 -2.92
N GLY A 33 2.24 18.21 -3.11
CA GLY A 33 2.99 19.21 -3.83
C GLY A 33 3.58 20.30 -2.93
N GLY A 34 4.50 21.10 -3.46
CA GLY A 34 5.10 22.24 -2.78
C GLY A 34 6.27 21.87 -1.89
N THR A 35 6.41 22.51 -0.75
CA THR A 35 7.53 22.30 0.20
C THR A 35 7.15 21.34 1.33
N TRP A 36 6.36 20.32 1.01
CA TRP A 36 5.77 19.41 2.00
C TRP A 36 6.80 18.58 2.78
N ILE A 37 7.97 18.32 2.19
CA ILE A 37 9.04 17.50 2.79
C ILE A 37 9.79 18.21 3.93
N TYR A 38 9.73 19.53 4.01
CA TYR A 38 10.47 20.27 5.04
C TYR A 38 9.90 20.04 6.43
N ASP A 39 10.80 19.87 7.37
CA ASP A 39 10.48 19.77 8.79
C ASP A 39 9.67 20.98 9.27
N ARG A 40 8.67 20.74 10.11
CA ARG A 40 7.80 21.77 10.69
C ARG A 40 7.65 21.60 12.20
N ALA A 41 7.31 22.69 12.86
CA ALA A 41 7.16 22.71 14.31
C ALA A 41 5.80 22.10 14.72
N GLY A 42 5.80 20.81 15.03
CA GLY A 42 4.65 20.08 15.58
C GLY A 42 3.53 19.78 14.60
N TRP A 43 3.78 19.66 13.30
CA TRP A 43 2.78 19.25 12.30
C TRP A 43 3.43 18.91 10.97
N CYS A 44 2.74 18.17 10.11
CA CYS A 44 3.10 17.99 8.70
C CYS A 44 1.90 18.29 7.80
N PRO A 45 2.09 18.68 6.53
CA PRO A 45 0.99 18.97 5.60
C PRO A 45 0.01 17.80 5.48
N GLY A 46 -1.29 18.08 5.58
CA GLY A 46 -2.35 17.08 5.53
C GLY A 46 -2.56 16.29 6.83
N GLN A 47 -1.74 16.52 7.84
CA GLN A 47 -1.85 15.90 9.17
C GLN A 47 -2.48 16.86 10.19
N ALA A 48 -3.05 16.30 11.25
CA ALA A 48 -3.35 17.07 12.44
C ALA A 48 -2.05 17.55 13.12
N SER A 49 -2.13 18.58 13.95
CA SER A 49 -1.00 18.97 14.81
C SER A 49 -0.62 17.80 15.73
N ASP A 50 0.67 17.65 15.98
CA ASP A 50 1.18 16.59 16.83
C ASP A 50 0.63 16.71 18.26
N VAL A 51 0.20 15.59 18.81
CA VAL A 51 -0.23 15.48 20.21
C VAL A 51 0.78 14.59 20.93
N ASN A 52 1.48 15.16 21.90
CA ASN A 52 2.41 14.44 22.74
C ASN A 52 1.73 14.10 24.07
N GLU A 53 1.50 12.82 24.32
CA GLU A 53 0.86 12.31 25.53
C GLU A 53 1.91 11.78 26.49
N PHE A 54 1.86 12.20 27.76
CA PHE A 54 2.77 11.75 28.81
C PHE A 54 1.97 11.23 30.00
N ASP A 55 2.22 10.00 30.41
CA ASP A 55 1.70 9.45 31.65
C ASP A 55 2.52 9.98 32.82
N ILE A 56 1.89 10.81 33.65
CA ILE A 56 2.49 11.41 34.85
C ILE A 56 1.93 10.80 36.15
N THR A 57 1.19 9.71 36.07
CA THR A 57 0.52 9.09 37.21
C THR A 57 1.47 8.80 38.37
N SER A 58 2.68 8.34 38.06
CA SER A 58 3.72 8.04 39.08
C SER A 58 4.43 9.29 39.64
N LEU A 59 4.24 10.46 39.02
CA LEU A 59 4.93 11.71 39.34
C LEU A 59 4.08 12.62 40.23
N VAL A 60 2.79 12.35 40.38
CA VAL A 60 1.82 13.18 41.10
C VAL A 60 1.16 12.40 42.23
N THR A 61 0.81 13.08 43.30
CA THR A 61 0.04 12.50 44.41
C THR A 61 -1.37 13.12 44.42
N PRO A 62 -2.44 12.35 44.30
CA PRO A 62 -3.80 12.86 44.35
C PRO A 62 -4.05 13.70 45.63
N GLY A 63 -4.67 14.87 45.45
CA GLY A 63 -4.98 15.77 46.54
C GLY A 63 -3.82 16.68 46.98
N GLN A 64 -2.63 16.56 46.40
CA GLN A 64 -1.52 17.50 46.60
C GLN A 64 -1.47 18.53 45.49
N GLN A 65 -0.85 19.65 45.74
CA GLN A 65 -0.54 20.67 44.74
C GLN A 65 0.72 20.30 43.99
N HIS A 66 0.69 20.28 42.67
CA HIS A 66 1.82 20.02 41.80
C HIS A 66 2.02 21.18 40.81
N THR A 67 3.25 21.42 40.42
CA THR A 67 3.59 22.43 39.39
C THR A 67 3.97 21.71 38.10
N PHE A 68 3.39 22.17 37.01
CA PHE A 68 3.72 21.70 35.66
C PHE A 68 4.40 22.84 34.93
N ASP A 69 5.66 22.66 34.57
CA ASP A 69 6.46 23.66 33.86
C ASP A 69 6.70 23.20 32.43
N TYR A 70 6.34 24.07 31.50
CA TYR A 70 6.64 23.87 30.08
C TYR A 70 7.77 24.81 29.68
N GLY A 71 8.74 24.29 28.95
CA GLY A 71 9.80 25.08 28.41
C GLY A 71 10.41 24.57 27.12
N LEU A 72 11.37 25.32 26.62
CA LEU A 72 12.11 25.04 25.40
C LEU A 72 13.59 25.07 25.68
N ASN A 73 14.27 23.94 25.50
CA ASN A 73 15.72 23.85 25.68
C ASN A 73 16.43 24.63 24.55
N ASN A 74 17.50 25.37 24.95
CA ASN A 74 18.35 26.09 24.02
C ASN A 74 17.59 27.11 23.13
N ALA A 75 16.56 27.72 23.69
CA ALA A 75 15.85 28.78 23.01
C ALA A 75 16.74 30.00 22.84
N THR A 76 17.01 30.42 21.62
CA THR A 76 17.76 31.63 21.29
C THR A 76 16.97 32.40 20.21
N GLY A 77 16.85 33.74 20.39
CA GLY A 77 16.22 34.59 19.39
C GLY A 77 14.75 34.90 19.66
N SER A 78 14.05 35.41 18.65
CA SER A 78 12.70 35.95 18.72
C SER A 78 11.61 35.00 18.23
N SER A 79 11.85 33.68 18.26
CA SER A 79 10.84 32.70 17.84
C SER A 79 9.74 32.56 18.88
N ASN A 80 8.50 32.55 18.44
CA ASN A 80 7.32 32.32 19.27
C ASN A 80 6.71 30.96 18.95
N TYR A 81 6.29 30.24 19.98
CA TYR A 81 5.56 28.96 19.86
C TYR A 81 4.19 29.10 20.50
N TRP A 82 3.18 28.58 19.81
CA TRP A 82 1.85 28.41 20.37
C TRP A 82 1.72 27.00 20.87
N VAL A 83 1.53 26.84 22.16
CA VAL A 83 1.41 25.54 22.81
C VAL A 83 0.08 25.46 23.54
N SER A 84 -0.68 24.42 23.31
CA SER A 84 -1.86 24.08 24.09
C SER A 84 -1.53 22.85 24.92
N SER A 85 -1.75 22.90 26.21
CA SER A 85 -1.59 21.77 27.11
C SER A 85 -2.90 21.48 27.83
N GLN A 86 -3.15 20.20 28.06
CA GLN A 86 -4.33 19.72 28.81
C GLN A 86 -3.84 18.69 29.84
N LEU A 87 -4.29 18.84 31.07
CA LEU A 87 -4.16 17.81 32.09
C LEU A 87 -5.44 17.00 32.12
N ILE A 88 -5.32 15.69 31.84
CA ILE A 88 -6.45 14.77 31.83
C ILE A 88 -6.29 13.84 33.02
N SER A 89 -7.30 13.84 33.90
CA SER A 89 -7.38 12.91 35.02
C SER A 89 -8.47 11.89 34.76
N TYR A 90 -8.12 10.62 34.82
CA TYR A 90 -9.08 9.54 34.75
C TYR A 90 -9.49 9.13 36.16
N GLY A 91 -10.77 8.81 36.35
CA GLY A 91 -11.24 8.10 37.53
C GLY A 91 -10.78 6.63 37.50
N THR A 92 -11.21 5.86 38.48
CA THR A 92 -11.04 4.40 38.46
C THR A 92 -11.67 3.85 37.18
N PRO A 93 -10.97 3.01 36.40
CA PRO A 93 -11.55 2.39 35.21
C PRO A 93 -12.85 1.68 35.53
N ASN A 94 -13.86 1.81 34.67
CA ASN A 94 -15.18 1.21 34.89
C ASN A 94 -15.18 -0.32 34.74
N PHE A 95 -14.16 -0.83 34.02
CA PHE A 95 -14.05 -2.24 33.67
C PHE A 95 -12.67 -2.77 34.09
N ASN A 96 -12.61 -4.05 34.42
CA ASN A 96 -11.37 -4.72 34.75
C ASN A 96 -10.68 -5.22 33.47
N LEU A 97 -11.46 -5.86 32.59
CA LEU A 97 -10.98 -6.37 31.31
C LEU A 97 -11.78 -5.69 30.19
N ASP A 98 -11.13 -4.78 29.50
CA ASP A 98 -11.70 -4.07 28.35
C ASP A 98 -10.57 -3.66 27.40
N ALA A 99 -10.70 -3.99 26.14
CA ALA A 99 -9.81 -3.59 25.09
C ALA A 99 -10.61 -2.97 23.93
N ARG A 100 -10.03 -2.03 23.21
CA ARG A 100 -10.69 -1.43 22.04
C ARG A 100 -9.78 -1.35 20.84
N ILE A 101 -10.39 -1.28 19.64
CA ILE A 101 -9.72 -0.90 18.42
C ILE A 101 -9.85 0.62 18.29
N THR A 102 -8.73 1.32 18.09
CA THR A 102 -8.75 2.78 17.96
C THR A 102 -8.58 3.23 16.51
N ASP A 103 -7.92 2.43 15.66
CA ASP A 103 -7.77 2.73 14.24
C ASP A 103 -7.44 1.48 13.41
N ILE A 104 -7.70 1.58 12.09
CA ILE A 104 -7.21 0.69 11.04
C ILE A 104 -6.31 1.55 10.14
N LEU A 105 -5.00 1.30 10.19
CA LEU A 105 -4.00 2.03 9.43
C LEU A 105 -3.86 1.48 8.01
N SER A 106 -4.06 0.17 7.84
CA SER A 106 -4.15 -0.54 6.57
C SER A 106 -4.92 -1.86 6.72
N PRO A 107 -5.73 -2.27 5.72
CA PRO A 107 -6.08 -1.51 4.53
C PRO A 107 -7.09 -0.40 4.83
N THR A 108 -6.91 0.77 4.24
CA THR A 108 -7.85 1.88 4.37
C THR A 108 -7.73 2.84 3.18
N ASN A 109 -8.81 3.57 2.89
CA ASN A 109 -8.80 4.67 1.91
C ASN A 109 -8.69 6.05 2.58
N LYS A 110 -8.39 6.11 3.88
CA LYS A 110 -8.15 7.38 4.59
C LYS A 110 -6.92 8.07 4.00
N VAL A 111 -7.07 9.32 3.56
CA VAL A 111 -5.97 10.13 2.98
C VAL A 111 -4.79 10.24 3.93
N VAL A 112 -5.05 10.30 5.25
CA VAL A 112 -4.01 10.37 6.29
C VAL A 112 -3.09 9.15 6.34
N ASN A 113 -3.43 8.05 5.66
CA ASN A 113 -2.66 6.82 5.58
C ASN A 113 -2.31 6.44 4.12
N SER A 114 -2.42 7.38 3.15
CA SER A 114 -2.34 7.07 1.72
C SER A 114 -0.97 6.57 1.27
N ARG A 115 0.13 6.93 1.95
CA ARG A 115 1.48 6.51 1.57
C ARG A 115 1.68 5.00 1.58
N LYS A 116 1.02 4.30 2.51
CA LYS A 116 1.13 2.84 2.68
C LYS A 116 -0.13 2.08 2.24
N ASN A 117 -1.02 2.73 1.51
CA ASN A 117 -2.22 2.13 0.95
C ASN A 117 -2.33 2.41 -0.55
N PRO A 118 -2.95 1.53 -1.34
CA PRO A 118 -3.57 0.25 -0.96
C PRO A 118 -2.55 -0.86 -0.68
N ILE A 119 -2.98 -1.89 0.05
CA ILE A 119 -2.18 -3.06 0.40
C ILE A 119 -2.78 -4.37 -0.11
N CYS A 120 -1.95 -5.39 -0.34
CA CYS A 120 -2.29 -6.79 -0.47
C CYS A 120 -1.49 -7.70 0.46
N SER A 121 -0.80 -7.10 1.42
CA SER A 121 0.03 -7.77 2.39
C SER A 121 -0.60 -7.75 3.80
N LYS A 122 0.17 -7.40 4.78
CA LYS A 122 -0.15 -7.50 6.21
C LYS A 122 -0.95 -6.29 6.70
N PRO A 123 -2.22 -6.44 7.15
CA PRO A 123 -2.97 -5.34 7.74
C PRO A 123 -2.31 -4.77 9.01
N GLU A 124 -2.54 -3.49 9.28
CA GLU A 124 -2.10 -2.83 10.51
C GLU A 124 -3.29 -2.16 11.22
N ILE A 125 -3.44 -2.45 12.51
CA ILE A 125 -4.48 -1.88 13.38
C ILE A 125 -3.87 -1.32 14.65
N VAL A 126 -4.60 -0.42 15.32
CA VAL A 126 -4.22 0.10 16.63
C VAL A 126 -5.20 -0.38 17.67
N ILE A 127 -4.69 -1.09 18.68
CA ILE A 127 -5.45 -1.54 19.86
C ILE A 127 -5.09 -0.70 21.07
N GLN A 128 -5.96 -0.66 22.06
CA GLN A 128 -5.76 0.04 23.32
C GLN A 128 -6.35 -0.75 24.48
N ASN A 129 -5.64 -0.78 25.61
CA ASN A 129 -6.20 -1.27 26.88
C ASN A 129 -7.05 -0.17 27.54
N THR A 130 -8.32 -0.43 27.78
CA THR A 130 -9.26 0.47 28.48
C THR A 130 -9.75 -0.12 29.81
N GLY A 131 -9.29 -1.32 30.15
CA GLY A 131 -9.51 -1.97 31.43
C GLY A 131 -8.47 -1.60 32.50
N SER A 132 -8.77 -1.82 33.77
CA SER A 132 -7.85 -1.58 34.89
C SER A 132 -6.73 -2.62 34.98
N THR A 133 -6.93 -3.81 34.44
CA THR A 133 -5.94 -4.88 34.37
C THR A 133 -5.06 -4.72 33.14
N ASN A 134 -3.74 -4.88 33.30
CA ASN A 134 -2.85 -4.87 32.15
C ASN A 134 -3.31 -5.89 31.09
N LEU A 135 -3.39 -5.46 29.86
CA LEU A 135 -3.74 -6.32 28.73
C LEU A 135 -2.49 -7.07 28.26
N THR A 136 -2.49 -8.39 28.42
CA THR A 136 -1.35 -9.25 28.07
C THR A 136 -1.61 -10.17 26.89
N SER A 137 -2.87 -10.41 26.55
CA SER A 137 -3.27 -11.19 25.37
C SER A 137 -4.62 -10.77 24.84
N LEU A 138 -4.84 -11.00 23.53
CA LEU A 138 -6.06 -10.65 22.83
C LEU A 138 -6.23 -11.56 21.60
N ILE A 139 -7.45 -11.97 21.31
CA ILE A 139 -7.77 -12.63 20.04
C ILE A 139 -8.28 -11.58 19.07
N ILE A 140 -7.67 -11.48 17.91
CA ILE A 140 -8.03 -10.56 16.83
C ILE A 140 -8.53 -11.38 15.65
N ASN A 141 -9.79 -11.15 15.26
CA ASN A 141 -10.38 -11.75 14.07
C ASN A 141 -10.56 -10.67 13.01
N TYR A 142 -10.20 -10.99 11.75
CA TYR A 142 -10.27 -10.02 10.67
C TYR A 142 -10.65 -10.67 9.35
N TRP A 143 -11.37 -9.94 8.50
CA TRP A 143 -11.88 -10.44 7.23
C TRP A 143 -12.24 -9.30 6.27
N VAL A 144 -12.33 -9.63 4.98
CA VAL A 144 -12.99 -8.77 3.99
C VAL A 144 -14.45 -9.17 3.91
N GLU A 145 -15.36 -8.20 3.90
CA GLU A 145 -16.80 -8.45 3.85
C GLU A 145 -17.18 -9.33 2.65
N GLY A 146 -18.06 -10.31 2.88
CA GLY A 146 -18.44 -11.30 1.86
C GLY A 146 -17.42 -12.41 1.64
N SER A 147 -16.25 -12.37 2.27
CA SER A 147 -15.32 -13.51 2.26
C SER A 147 -15.91 -14.69 3.06
N PRO A 148 -15.80 -15.93 2.56
CA PRO A 148 -16.21 -17.10 3.33
C PRO A 148 -15.26 -17.42 4.49
N ASN A 149 -14.06 -16.82 4.48
CA ASN A 149 -13.02 -17.06 5.48
C ASN A 149 -12.85 -15.84 6.38
N GLN A 150 -12.51 -16.14 7.63
CA GLN A 150 -12.09 -15.17 8.64
C GLN A 150 -10.74 -15.64 9.18
N GLU A 151 -9.78 -14.73 9.29
CA GLU A 151 -8.47 -15.01 9.87
C GLU A 151 -8.48 -14.68 11.35
N THR A 152 -7.66 -15.38 12.11
CA THR A 152 -7.53 -15.19 13.56
C THR A 152 -6.06 -15.04 13.94
N PHE A 153 -5.76 -14.01 14.71
CA PHE A 153 -4.43 -13.75 15.25
C PHE A 153 -4.50 -13.61 16.78
N GLN A 154 -3.58 -14.28 17.47
CA GLN A 154 -3.43 -14.12 18.91
C GLN A 154 -2.31 -13.11 19.19
N TRP A 155 -2.69 -11.94 19.63
CA TRP A 155 -1.75 -10.92 20.09
C TRP A 155 -1.30 -11.18 21.52
N SER A 156 -0.05 -10.89 21.83
CA SER A 156 0.52 -10.91 23.18
C SER A 156 1.41 -9.69 23.41
N GLY A 157 1.32 -9.11 24.61
CA GLY A 157 2.07 -7.91 24.95
C GLY A 157 1.91 -7.57 26.43
N ASN A 158 2.05 -6.29 26.79
CA ASN A 158 1.77 -5.80 28.14
C ASN A 158 1.38 -4.32 28.06
N LEU A 159 0.08 -4.04 27.93
CA LEU A 159 -0.43 -2.67 27.88
C LEU A 159 -1.08 -2.31 29.21
N SER A 160 -0.58 -1.30 29.88
CA SER A 160 -1.24 -0.69 31.03
C SER A 160 -2.48 0.10 30.57
N PHE A 161 -3.27 0.57 31.53
CA PHE A 161 -4.47 1.37 31.25
C PHE A 161 -4.14 2.54 30.29
N MET A 162 -4.96 2.68 29.23
CA MET A 162 -4.85 3.68 28.15
C MET A 162 -3.65 3.51 27.21
N GLN A 163 -2.72 2.60 27.45
CA GLN A 163 -1.66 2.32 26.48
C GLN A 163 -2.18 1.70 25.20
N LYS A 164 -1.54 2.06 24.11
CA LYS A 164 -1.84 1.60 22.73
C LYS A 164 -0.69 0.76 22.19
N ASP A 165 -1.02 -0.12 21.26
CA ASP A 165 -0.07 -0.86 20.43
C ASP A 165 -0.53 -0.87 18.98
N THR A 166 0.44 -0.78 18.05
CA THR A 166 0.18 -0.97 16.62
C THR A 166 0.52 -2.39 16.24
N VAL A 167 -0.51 -3.14 15.89
CA VAL A 167 -0.42 -4.56 15.61
C VAL A 167 -0.39 -4.79 14.10
N LYS A 168 0.70 -5.37 13.61
CA LYS A 168 0.81 -5.87 12.24
C LYS A 168 0.28 -7.30 12.22
N LEU A 169 -0.84 -7.49 11.52
CA LEU A 169 -1.52 -8.79 11.42
C LEU A 169 -0.82 -9.68 10.38
N PRO A 170 -0.87 -11.01 10.52
CA PRO A 170 -0.43 -11.91 9.47
C PRO A 170 -1.13 -11.64 8.14
N ASP A 171 -0.44 -11.94 7.05
CA ASP A 171 -0.95 -11.76 5.70
C ASP A 171 -2.15 -12.68 5.42
N PRO A 172 -3.34 -12.12 5.16
CA PRO A 172 -4.54 -12.89 4.89
C PRO A 172 -4.69 -13.21 3.40
N GLN A 173 -3.74 -13.91 2.78
CA GLN A 173 -3.77 -14.25 1.34
C GLN A 173 -5.11 -14.81 0.86
N SER A 174 -5.79 -15.59 1.72
CA SER A 174 -7.10 -16.16 1.44
C SER A 174 -8.19 -15.08 1.28
N LEU A 175 -8.04 -13.94 1.95
CA LEU A 175 -9.03 -12.86 1.94
C LEU A 175 -8.89 -11.98 0.70
N TRP A 176 -7.63 -11.68 0.27
CA TRP A 176 -7.37 -10.81 -0.86
C TRP A 176 -7.83 -11.39 -2.21
N ASN A 177 -7.99 -12.71 -2.29
CA ASN A 177 -8.28 -13.42 -3.55
C ASN A 177 -9.75 -13.80 -3.74
N GLN A 178 -10.62 -13.61 -2.75
CA GLN A 178 -11.95 -14.22 -2.74
C GLN A 178 -13.13 -13.23 -2.69
N SER A 179 -12.89 -11.96 -2.47
CA SER A 179 -13.95 -10.96 -2.36
C SER A 179 -13.80 -9.86 -3.40
N THR A 180 -14.93 -9.37 -3.91
CA THR A 180 -15.02 -8.13 -4.69
C THR A 180 -15.38 -6.93 -3.80
N ASN A 181 -15.68 -7.17 -2.51
CA ASN A 181 -15.98 -6.12 -1.55
C ASN A 181 -14.70 -5.40 -1.11
N THR A 182 -14.85 -4.15 -0.74
CA THR A 182 -13.78 -3.24 -0.34
C THR A 182 -13.98 -2.75 1.10
N ILE A 183 -14.54 -3.59 1.96
CA ILE A 183 -14.73 -3.34 3.40
C ILE A 183 -13.91 -4.38 4.16
N PHE A 184 -12.92 -3.91 4.89
CA PHE A 184 -12.14 -4.71 5.82
C PHE A 184 -12.76 -4.57 7.22
N ASN A 185 -12.98 -5.70 7.88
CA ASN A 185 -13.55 -5.77 9.20
C ASN A 185 -12.55 -6.39 10.18
N VAL A 186 -12.53 -5.87 11.39
CA VAL A 186 -11.74 -6.42 12.48
C VAL A 186 -12.53 -6.41 13.76
N THR A 187 -12.42 -7.49 14.56
CA THR A 187 -12.98 -7.62 15.89
C THR A 187 -11.96 -8.18 16.86
N ILE A 188 -12.02 -7.75 18.10
CA ILE A 188 -11.18 -8.25 19.18
C ILE A 188 -12.04 -8.94 20.23
N THR A 189 -11.48 -9.99 20.85
CA THR A 189 -12.17 -10.78 21.88
C THR A 189 -11.17 -11.35 22.88
N SER A 190 -11.68 -11.84 23.99
CA SER A 190 -10.94 -12.61 25.01
C SER A 190 -9.71 -11.87 25.57
N PRO A 191 -9.83 -10.61 26.04
CA PRO A 191 -8.75 -9.96 26.74
C PRO A 191 -8.28 -10.82 27.92
N ASN A 192 -6.98 -11.13 27.95
CA ASN A 192 -6.34 -12.02 28.93
C ASN A 192 -7.04 -13.39 29.09
N GLY A 193 -7.68 -13.89 28.02
CA GLY A 193 -8.47 -15.12 28.05
C GLY A 193 -9.82 -15.00 28.76
N GLY A 194 -10.21 -13.80 29.22
CA GLY A 194 -11.48 -13.52 29.90
C GLY A 194 -12.55 -12.95 28.96
N PHE A 195 -13.65 -12.51 29.56
CA PHE A 195 -14.71 -11.81 28.83
C PHE A 195 -14.44 -10.31 28.83
N ASP A 196 -14.65 -9.69 27.67
CA ASP A 196 -14.55 -8.25 27.52
C ASP A 196 -15.79 -7.56 28.06
N GLU A 197 -15.61 -6.69 29.04
CA GLU A 197 -16.73 -6.11 29.80
C GLU A 197 -17.46 -4.99 29.03
N TYR A 198 -16.89 -4.50 27.91
CA TYR A 198 -17.52 -3.47 27.06
C TYR A 198 -17.36 -3.75 25.56
N VAL A 199 -18.11 -4.71 25.06
CA VAL A 199 -18.02 -5.24 23.69
C VAL A 199 -18.36 -4.25 22.56
N LEU A 200 -18.90 -3.07 22.86
CA LEU A 200 -19.30 -2.08 21.84
C LEU A 200 -18.13 -1.37 21.17
N ASN A 201 -16.94 -1.45 21.75
CA ASN A 201 -15.70 -0.84 21.22
C ASN A 201 -14.76 -1.88 20.58
N ASN A 202 -15.19 -3.14 20.51
CA ASN A 202 -14.38 -4.27 20.05
C ASN A 202 -14.33 -4.45 18.56
N SER A 203 -15.09 -3.68 17.78
CA SER A 203 -15.20 -3.86 16.33
C SER A 203 -14.95 -2.56 15.59
N MET A 204 -14.26 -2.66 14.46
CA MET A 204 -14.04 -1.54 13.54
C MET A 204 -14.02 -2.04 12.10
N SER A 205 -14.41 -1.17 11.18
CA SER A 205 -14.35 -1.44 9.73
C SER A 205 -13.69 -0.29 9.00
N SER A 206 -13.03 -0.58 7.88
CA SER A 206 -12.46 0.41 6.98
C SER A 206 -12.83 0.11 5.54
N HIS A 207 -13.09 1.16 4.75
CA HIS A 207 -13.13 1.06 3.29
C HIS A 207 -11.70 1.10 2.76
N PHE A 208 -11.43 0.33 1.71
CA PHE A 208 -10.12 0.28 1.07
C PHE A 208 -10.25 0.08 -0.44
N GLU A 209 -9.14 0.20 -1.15
CA GLU A 209 -9.01 -0.15 -2.56
C GLU A 209 -8.04 -1.33 -2.67
N TYR A 210 -8.27 -2.22 -3.65
CA TYR A 210 -7.29 -3.24 -3.95
C TYR A 210 -6.08 -2.63 -4.65
N PRO A 211 -4.87 -3.12 -4.38
CA PRO A 211 -3.70 -2.70 -5.13
C PRO A 211 -3.81 -3.12 -6.60
N PRO A 212 -3.12 -2.43 -7.50
CA PRO A 212 -3.15 -2.75 -8.92
C PRO A 212 -2.63 -4.14 -9.20
N GLU A 213 -3.17 -4.78 -10.25
CA GLU A 213 -2.65 -6.02 -10.81
C GLU A 213 -1.77 -5.72 -12.02
N TYR A 214 -0.61 -6.35 -12.08
CA TYR A 214 0.36 -6.20 -13.15
C TYR A 214 0.66 -7.54 -13.82
N ASN A 215 1.24 -7.46 -15.02
CA ASN A 215 1.78 -8.63 -15.71
C ASN A 215 2.95 -9.22 -14.93
N ASP A 216 3.17 -10.52 -15.09
CA ASP A 216 4.25 -11.26 -14.41
C ASP A 216 5.66 -10.86 -14.83
N ILE A 217 5.81 -10.16 -15.96
CA ILE A 217 7.10 -9.66 -16.45
C ILE A 217 6.94 -8.22 -16.95
N PHE A 218 7.81 -7.33 -16.44
CA PHE A 218 7.86 -5.93 -16.86
C PHE A 218 9.26 -5.32 -16.62
N THR A 219 9.46 -4.11 -17.10
CA THR A 219 10.72 -3.36 -16.91
C THR A 219 10.52 -2.20 -15.96
N ILE A 220 11.37 -2.10 -14.95
CA ILE A 220 11.53 -0.95 -14.06
C ILE A 220 12.52 0.00 -14.70
N TRP A 221 12.10 1.24 -14.93
CA TRP A 221 12.95 2.31 -15.44
C TRP A 221 13.18 3.33 -14.34
N VAL A 222 14.45 3.59 -14.05
CA VAL A 222 14.88 4.60 -13.09
C VAL A 222 15.87 5.52 -13.77
N GLN A 223 15.62 6.81 -13.74
CA GLN A 223 16.59 7.86 -14.03
C GLN A 223 16.91 8.55 -12.71
N THR A 224 18.13 8.43 -12.23
CA THR A 224 18.58 9.16 -11.04
C THR A 224 18.84 10.63 -11.38
N ASN A 225 18.62 11.51 -10.41
CA ASN A 225 19.02 12.91 -10.44
C ASN A 225 20.53 13.07 -10.15
N SER A 226 21.02 14.28 -9.90
CA SER A 226 22.43 14.54 -9.53
C SER A 226 22.72 14.35 -8.03
N GLY A 227 21.70 14.09 -7.20
CA GLY A 227 21.84 13.84 -5.77
C GLY A 227 22.74 12.64 -5.48
N VAL A 228 23.64 12.80 -4.49
CA VAL A 228 24.65 11.80 -4.14
C VAL A 228 24.75 11.62 -2.62
N ILE A 229 24.93 10.39 -2.15
CA ILE A 229 25.09 10.06 -0.73
C ILE A 229 26.18 10.92 -0.04
N ASN A 230 27.25 11.24 -0.78
CA ASN A 230 28.27 12.17 -0.32
C ASN A 230 29.07 12.71 -1.52
N SER A 231 29.69 13.86 -1.37
CA SER A 231 30.43 14.55 -2.42
C SER A 231 31.70 13.85 -2.92
N LEU A 232 32.12 12.76 -2.30
CA LEU A 232 33.31 11.98 -2.68
C LEU A 232 32.97 10.81 -3.60
N THR A 233 31.70 10.48 -3.76
CA THR A 233 31.22 9.39 -4.61
C THR A 233 30.22 9.92 -5.63
N GLN A 234 29.99 9.16 -6.69
CA GLN A 234 28.90 9.42 -7.63
C GLN A 234 27.69 8.52 -7.33
N TYR A 235 27.64 7.93 -6.15
CA TYR A 235 26.54 7.05 -5.75
C TYR A 235 25.30 7.88 -5.48
N SER A 236 24.20 7.53 -6.18
CA SER A 236 22.90 8.16 -5.98
C SER A 236 22.41 7.94 -4.54
N GLU A 237 21.76 8.91 -3.97
CA GLU A 237 21.06 8.82 -2.70
C GLU A 237 19.81 7.92 -2.77
N THR A 238 19.30 7.69 -3.98
CA THR A 238 18.11 6.88 -4.23
C THR A 238 18.47 5.43 -4.51
N SER A 239 17.70 4.50 -3.94
CA SER A 239 17.75 3.07 -4.21
C SER A 239 16.35 2.47 -4.20
N TRP A 240 16.18 1.27 -4.77
CA TRP A 240 14.89 0.56 -4.70
C TRP A 240 15.07 -0.93 -4.41
N GLU A 241 14.01 -1.50 -3.84
CA GLU A 241 13.89 -2.93 -3.56
C GLU A 241 12.47 -3.41 -3.84
N ILE A 242 12.34 -4.71 -4.10
CA ILE A 242 11.05 -5.40 -4.15
C ILE A 242 11.11 -6.58 -3.19
N THR A 243 10.12 -6.64 -2.31
CA THR A 243 9.94 -7.76 -1.38
C THR A 243 8.63 -8.50 -1.67
N ASP A 244 8.58 -9.77 -1.28
CA ASP A 244 7.34 -10.54 -1.20
C ASP A 244 6.59 -10.23 0.11
N ASN A 245 5.41 -10.81 0.28
CA ASN A 245 4.58 -10.67 1.48
C ASN A 245 5.17 -11.31 2.76
N SER A 246 6.28 -12.04 2.64
CA SER A 246 7.05 -12.59 3.77
C SER A 246 8.24 -11.70 4.13
N ASP A 247 8.33 -10.50 3.52
CA ASP A 247 9.43 -9.54 3.63
C ASP A 247 10.77 -10.07 3.06
N ASN A 248 10.75 -11.13 2.22
CA ASN A 248 11.95 -11.58 1.52
C ASN A 248 12.26 -10.64 0.36
N MET A 249 13.50 -10.17 0.25
CA MET A 249 13.96 -9.37 -0.88
C MET A 249 14.04 -10.25 -2.13
N ILE A 250 13.27 -9.88 -3.17
CA ILE A 250 13.24 -10.58 -4.46
C ILE A 250 14.13 -9.88 -5.48
N TYR A 251 14.09 -8.54 -5.50
CA TYR A 251 14.92 -7.69 -6.34
C TYR A 251 15.40 -6.46 -5.59
N SER A 252 16.55 -5.92 -6.00
CA SER A 252 17.04 -4.62 -5.53
C SER A 252 17.86 -3.95 -6.62
N SER A 253 17.92 -2.63 -6.60
CA SER A 253 18.76 -1.85 -7.49
C SER A 253 20.26 -2.03 -7.24
N GLY A 254 20.66 -2.46 -6.05
CA GLY A 254 22.02 -2.27 -5.59
C GLY A 254 22.38 -0.78 -5.49
N ILE A 255 23.67 -0.47 -5.68
CA ILE A 255 24.17 0.92 -5.68
C ILE A 255 23.94 1.53 -7.07
N LEU A 256 23.15 2.59 -7.12
CA LEU A 256 22.95 3.37 -8.33
C LEU A 256 23.98 4.51 -8.43
N ILE A 257 24.26 4.96 -9.65
CA ILE A 257 25.10 6.13 -9.94
C ILE A 257 24.19 7.31 -10.26
N SER A 258 24.54 8.51 -9.82
CA SER A 258 23.80 9.73 -10.10
C SER A 258 23.77 10.05 -11.62
N ASN A 259 22.75 10.79 -12.08
CA ASN A 259 22.53 11.16 -13.47
C ASN A 259 22.53 9.98 -14.47
N THR A 260 22.13 8.81 -14.04
CA THR A 260 22.21 7.56 -14.83
C THR A 260 20.85 6.93 -15.01
N GLN A 261 20.58 6.39 -16.21
CA GLN A 261 19.35 5.66 -16.51
C GLN A 261 19.56 4.16 -16.38
N TYR A 262 18.65 3.50 -15.64
CA TYR A 262 18.60 2.06 -15.44
C TYR A 262 17.33 1.47 -16.02
N ARG A 263 17.40 0.21 -16.45
CA ARG A 263 16.30 -0.54 -17.04
C ARG A 263 16.43 -2.00 -16.61
N ASP A 264 15.72 -2.37 -15.57
CA ASP A 264 15.80 -3.69 -14.98
C ASP A 264 14.52 -4.48 -15.32
N THR A 265 14.66 -5.58 -16.04
CA THR A 265 13.55 -6.46 -16.32
C THR A 265 13.38 -7.44 -15.17
N VAL A 266 12.18 -7.50 -14.62
CA VAL A 266 11.81 -8.32 -13.49
C VAL A 266 10.72 -9.30 -13.89
N GLN A 267 10.73 -10.49 -13.28
CA GLN A 267 9.73 -11.53 -13.49
C GLN A 267 9.29 -12.10 -12.15
N PHE A 268 7.99 -12.26 -11.99
CA PHE A 268 7.37 -12.65 -10.73
C PHE A 268 6.53 -13.92 -10.87
N ALA A 269 6.46 -14.70 -9.80
CA ALA A 269 5.38 -15.65 -9.59
C ALA A 269 4.10 -14.92 -9.19
N PRO A 270 2.91 -15.54 -9.31
CA PRO A 270 1.69 -14.98 -8.74
C PRO A 270 1.84 -14.70 -7.25
N GLY A 271 1.37 -13.54 -6.81
CA GLY A 271 1.50 -13.11 -5.42
C GLY A 271 1.33 -11.62 -5.21
N CYS A 272 1.59 -11.19 -4.00
CA CYS A 272 1.62 -9.79 -3.58
C CYS A 272 3.06 -9.36 -3.37
N TYR A 273 3.41 -8.17 -3.86
CA TYR A 273 4.75 -7.62 -3.80
C TYR A 273 4.73 -6.15 -3.39
N THR A 274 5.77 -5.74 -2.69
CA THR A 274 5.98 -4.34 -2.29
C THR A 274 7.19 -3.80 -3.04
N PHE A 275 6.99 -2.79 -3.88
CA PHE A 275 8.06 -1.97 -4.44
C PHE A 275 8.30 -0.79 -3.51
N LYS A 276 9.51 -0.69 -2.98
CA LYS A 276 9.93 0.40 -2.12
C LYS A 276 11.09 1.13 -2.77
N VAL A 277 11.01 2.45 -2.81
CA VAL A 277 12.12 3.34 -3.14
C VAL A 277 12.52 4.03 -1.85
N THR A 278 13.80 4.23 -1.64
CA THR A 278 14.34 4.96 -0.49
C THR A 278 15.26 6.05 -1.00
N ASP A 279 15.15 7.22 -0.41
CA ASP A 279 16.00 8.37 -0.65
C ASP A 279 16.68 8.79 0.66
N VAL A 280 18.01 9.02 0.63
CA VAL A 280 18.82 9.25 1.84
C VAL A 280 18.72 10.69 2.33
N ASP A 281 18.59 11.64 1.41
CA ASP A 281 18.49 13.07 1.72
C ASP A 281 17.02 13.51 1.90
N ASP A 282 16.07 12.55 1.82
CA ASP A 282 14.65 12.74 2.12
C ASP A 282 13.90 13.70 1.19
N ASP A 283 14.37 13.90 -0.04
CA ASP A 283 13.74 14.84 -0.98
C ASP A 283 13.25 14.19 -2.29
N GLY A 284 13.62 12.95 -2.54
CA GLY A 284 13.20 12.20 -3.70
C GLY A 284 14.03 12.51 -4.96
N LEU A 285 13.44 12.28 -6.14
CA LEU A 285 14.16 12.41 -7.42
C LEU A 285 13.83 13.68 -8.22
N ASP A 286 12.85 14.47 -7.81
CA ASP A 286 12.39 15.67 -8.54
C ASP A 286 11.80 16.71 -7.59
N PHE A 287 12.57 17.04 -6.55
CA PHE A 287 12.16 18.11 -5.64
C PHE A 287 12.57 19.47 -6.21
N TRP A 288 11.61 20.27 -6.56
CA TRP A 288 11.79 21.54 -7.29
C TRP A 288 12.65 22.59 -6.56
N ALA A 289 12.79 22.48 -5.25
CA ALA A 289 13.48 23.50 -4.43
C ALA A 289 14.94 23.14 -4.11
N ASN A 290 15.43 21.98 -4.55
CA ASN A 290 16.85 21.64 -4.55
C ASN A 290 17.50 21.91 -5.93
N ASN A 291 18.77 21.61 -6.08
CA ASN A 291 19.50 21.79 -7.35
C ASN A 291 19.90 20.44 -7.99
N ASP A 292 19.29 19.33 -7.57
CA ASP A 292 19.69 17.99 -7.98
C ASP A 292 19.08 17.55 -9.31
N GLY A 293 18.27 18.43 -9.90
CA GLY A 293 17.62 18.16 -11.18
C GLY A 293 16.43 17.18 -11.02
N ALA A 294 16.01 16.60 -12.13
CA ALA A 294 14.85 15.75 -12.20
C ALA A 294 15.22 14.31 -12.56
N GLY A 295 14.72 13.36 -11.79
CA GLY A 295 14.76 11.94 -12.12
C GLY A 295 13.39 11.40 -12.53
N MET A 296 13.29 10.08 -12.69
CA MET A 296 12.02 9.41 -12.94
C MET A 296 12.03 7.96 -12.47
N ILE A 297 10.84 7.47 -12.09
CA ILE A 297 10.60 6.05 -11.83
C ILE A 297 9.31 5.63 -12.53
N ARG A 298 9.40 4.59 -13.35
CA ARG A 298 8.28 4.12 -14.16
C ARG A 298 8.33 2.61 -14.36
N PHE A 299 7.17 1.98 -14.49
CA PHE A 299 7.05 0.59 -14.94
C PHE A 299 6.52 0.55 -16.37
N ARG A 300 7.07 -0.37 -17.16
CA ARG A 300 6.74 -0.53 -18.56
C ARG A 300 6.55 -1.99 -18.93
N ASP A 301 5.48 -2.30 -19.64
CA ASP A 301 5.32 -3.61 -20.28
C ASP A 301 6.40 -3.87 -21.32
N ILE A 302 6.78 -5.11 -21.51
CA ILE A 302 7.76 -5.52 -22.51
C ILE A 302 7.25 -5.16 -23.91
N GLY A 303 7.98 -4.26 -24.58
CA GLY A 303 7.64 -3.83 -25.95
C GLY A 303 6.41 -2.91 -26.08
N ALA A 304 5.85 -2.44 -24.97
CA ALA A 304 4.63 -1.62 -24.96
C ALA A 304 4.80 -0.28 -24.22
N SER A 305 3.71 0.28 -23.69
CA SER A 305 3.65 1.59 -23.04
C SER A 305 3.93 1.51 -21.53
N TRP A 306 4.05 2.68 -20.91
CA TRP A 306 4.11 2.86 -19.47
C TRP A 306 2.75 2.51 -18.86
N PHE A 307 2.73 1.68 -17.82
CA PHE A 307 1.50 1.37 -17.10
C PHE A 307 1.49 1.92 -15.66
N LYS A 308 2.67 2.27 -15.12
CA LYS A 308 2.79 2.98 -13.84
C LYS A 308 3.86 4.06 -13.95
N ILE A 309 3.53 5.25 -13.53
CA ILE A 309 4.44 6.38 -13.39
C ILE A 309 4.34 6.82 -11.93
N PHE A 310 5.48 6.92 -11.26
CA PHE A 310 5.54 7.40 -9.89
C PHE A 310 5.76 8.90 -9.87
N ASP A 311 5.19 9.56 -8.87
CA ASP A 311 5.57 10.92 -8.53
C ASP A 311 7.00 10.90 -7.97
N CYS A 312 7.86 11.77 -8.46
CA CYS A 312 9.27 11.79 -8.08
C CYS A 312 9.60 12.83 -7.00
N ASP A 313 8.66 13.69 -6.61
CA ASP A 313 8.68 14.49 -5.37
C ASP A 313 8.10 13.63 -4.23
N PHE A 314 8.84 12.60 -3.81
CA PHE A 314 8.34 11.59 -2.87
C PHE A 314 8.92 11.69 -1.45
N GLY A 315 9.82 12.62 -1.20
CA GLY A 315 10.48 12.72 0.11
C GLY A 315 11.34 11.48 0.39
N SER A 316 11.24 10.90 1.58
CA SER A 316 12.13 9.82 2.04
C SER A 316 11.85 8.46 1.38
N PHE A 317 10.62 8.16 0.92
CA PHE A 317 10.35 6.86 0.29
C PHE A 317 9.06 6.83 -0.53
N ILE A 318 9.02 5.88 -1.49
CA ILE A 318 7.81 5.35 -2.10
C ILE A 318 7.53 3.97 -1.49
N HIS A 319 6.27 3.71 -1.16
CA HIS A 319 5.75 2.38 -0.83
C HIS A 319 4.62 2.06 -1.81
N HIS A 320 4.75 1.00 -2.58
CA HIS A 320 3.78 0.64 -3.59
C HIS A 320 3.57 -0.87 -3.63
N GLU A 321 2.43 -1.32 -3.15
CA GLU A 321 2.05 -2.71 -3.26
C GLU A 321 1.32 -3.00 -4.56
N PHE A 322 1.58 -4.17 -5.15
CA PHE A 322 0.94 -4.63 -6.37
C PHE A 322 0.78 -6.14 -6.35
N ARG A 323 -0.15 -6.63 -7.15
CA ARG A 323 -0.41 -8.05 -7.29
C ARG A 323 0.02 -8.53 -8.67
N ILE A 324 0.52 -9.76 -8.69
CA ILE A 324 0.63 -10.55 -9.91
C ILE A 324 -0.47 -11.62 -9.85
N ALA A 325 -1.39 -11.57 -10.80
CA ALA A 325 -2.51 -12.50 -10.83
C ALA A 325 -2.03 -13.96 -10.96
N ASN A 326 -2.76 -14.86 -10.35
CA ASN A 326 -2.64 -16.29 -10.65
C ASN A 326 -3.13 -16.50 -12.10
N ASN A 327 -2.25 -16.30 -13.07
CA ASN A 327 -2.46 -16.81 -14.42
C ASN A 327 -2.32 -18.34 -14.36
N THR A 328 -3.17 -19.01 -13.58
CA THR A 328 -3.42 -20.41 -13.87
C THR A 328 -3.88 -20.42 -15.31
N ALA A 329 -3.23 -21.20 -16.16
CA ALA A 329 -3.73 -21.54 -17.50
C ALA A 329 -5.00 -22.41 -17.35
N GLY A 330 -5.88 -22.01 -16.49
CA GLY A 330 -7.28 -22.34 -16.45
C GLY A 330 -7.93 -21.40 -17.45
N VAL A 331 -8.62 -21.96 -18.41
CA VAL A 331 -9.53 -21.23 -19.27
C VAL A 331 -10.22 -20.17 -18.42
N GLU A 332 -9.74 -18.91 -18.51
CA GLU A 332 -10.52 -17.80 -17.99
C GLU A 332 -11.86 -17.91 -18.73
N ASN A 333 -12.90 -18.23 -17.98
CA ASN A 333 -14.24 -17.88 -18.36
C ASN A 333 -14.33 -16.36 -18.28
N PHE A 334 -13.59 -15.68 -19.19
CA PHE A 334 -14.10 -14.42 -19.65
C PHE A 334 -15.52 -14.73 -20.15
N ASN A 335 -16.51 -14.11 -19.57
CA ASN A 335 -17.72 -13.79 -20.27
C ASN A 335 -17.32 -12.86 -21.44
N THR A 336 -16.42 -13.36 -22.30
CA THR A 336 -16.13 -12.69 -23.56
C THR A 336 -17.40 -12.84 -24.36
N PRO A 337 -17.96 -11.75 -24.84
CA PRO A 337 -19.16 -11.80 -25.69
C PRO A 337 -18.89 -12.49 -27.04
N ILE A 338 -17.86 -13.34 -27.11
CA ILE A 338 -17.35 -13.98 -28.33
C ILE A 338 -17.37 -15.49 -28.15
N SER A 339 -18.09 -16.16 -29.02
CA SER A 339 -18.12 -17.61 -29.20
C SER A 339 -17.65 -18.01 -30.59
N ILE A 340 -16.97 -19.16 -30.69
CA ILE A 340 -16.48 -19.72 -31.98
C ILE A 340 -16.99 -21.11 -32.12
N PHE A 341 -17.68 -21.37 -33.23
CA PHE A 341 -18.22 -22.68 -33.55
C PHE A 341 -18.27 -22.96 -35.06
N PRO A 342 -18.20 -24.24 -35.47
CA PRO A 342 -17.90 -25.38 -34.65
C PRO A 342 -16.41 -25.36 -34.20
N ASN A 343 -16.14 -25.95 -33.06
CA ASN A 343 -14.77 -26.17 -32.59
C ASN A 343 -14.71 -27.58 -31.98
N PRO A 344 -14.00 -28.53 -32.60
CA PRO A 344 -13.18 -28.46 -33.82
C PRO A 344 -13.92 -28.15 -35.11
N ALA A 345 -13.24 -27.47 -36.05
CA ALA A 345 -13.76 -27.01 -37.31
C ALA A 345 -13.12 -27.72 -38.53
N LYS A 346 -13.86 -27.89 -39.66
CA LYS A 346 -13.32 -28.46 -40.90
C LYS A 346 -13.09 -27.39 -41.97
N ASN A 347 -14.14 -26.71 -42.40
CA ASN A 347 -14.08 -25.82 -43.56
C ASN A 347 -14.31 -24.36 -43.24
N GLN A 348 -15.03 -24.08 -42.18
CA GLN A 348 -15.38 -22.74 -41.75
C GLN A 348 -15.57 -22.68 -40.24
N ILE A 349 -15.43 -21.49 -39.70
CA ILE A 349 -15.77 -21.14 -38.31
C ILE A 349 -16.73 -19.97 -38.35
N THR A 350 -17.66 -19.93 -37.42
CA THR A 350 -18.52 -18.79 -37.16
C THR A 350 -18.07 -18.15 -35.85
N ILE A 351 -17.83 -16.85 -35.87
CA ILE A 351 -17.56 -16.05 -34.70
C ILE A 351 -18.84 -15.31 -34.37
N SER A 352 -19.44 -15.63 -33.24
CA SER A 352 -20.64 -14.95 -32.73
C SER A 352 -20.30 -14.06 -31.57
N SER A 353 -20.77 -12.82 -31.61
CA SER A 353 -20.47 -11.82 -30.58
C SER A 353 -21.61 -10.80 -30.46
N SER A 354 -21.65 -10.08 -29.34
CA SER A 354 -22.46 -8.87 -29.14
C SER A 354 -21.67 -7.56 -29.36
N ILE A 355 -20.53 -7.63 -30.05
CA ILE A 355 -19.73 -6.43 -30.38
C ILE A 355 -20.25 -5.82 -31.66
N TYR A 356 -20.75 -4.59 -31.58
CA TYR A 356 -21.35 -3.85 -32.70
C TYR A 356 -20.40 -2.84 -33.34
N ASN A 357 -19.19 -2.68 -32.80
CA ASN A 357 -18.17 -1.76 -33.33
C ASN A 357 -17.29 -2.42 -34.38
N PRO A 358 -16.61 -1.64 -35.25
CA PRO A 358 -15.62 -2.20 -36.17
C PRO A 358 -14.57 -3.05 -35.48
N VAL A 359 -14.27 -4.19 -36.06
CA VAL A 359 -13.29 -5.14 -35.52
C VAL A 359 -12.29 -5.58 -36.57
N SER A 360 -11.06 -5.83 -36.15
CA SER A 360 -10.05 -6.55 -36.90
C SER A 360 -9.90 -7.96 -36.34
N ILE A 361 -10.06 -8.97 -37.18
CA ILE A 361 -9.95 -10.39 -36.84
C ILE A 361 -8.69 -10.96 -37.48
N SER A 362 -7.84 -11.62 -36.70
CA SER A 362 -6.65 -12.30 -37.20
C SER A 362 -6.67 -13.78 -36.76
N ILE A 363 -6.38 -14.70 -37.66
CA ILE A 363 -6.08 -16.10 -37.36
C ILE A 363 -4.57 -16.24 -37.19
N ILE A 364 -4.13 -16.73 -36.05
CA ILE A 364 -2.72 -16.81 -35.65
C ILE A 364 -2.35 -18.26 -35.35
N ASP A 365 -1.21 -18.72 -35.86
CA ASP A 365 -0.68 -20.04 -35.51
C ASP A 365 -0.02 -20.06 -34.14
N LYS A 366 0.39 -21.27 -33.68
CA LYS A 366 1.04 -21.49 -32.37
C LYS A 366 2.39 -20.77 -32.16
N VAL A 367 2.98 -20.22 -33.23
CA VAL A 367 4.24 -19.45 -33.15
C VAL A 367 4.02 -17.95 -33.39
N GLY A 368 2.76 -17.50 -33.40
CA GLY A 368 2.41 -16.07 -33.48
C GLY A 368 2.34 -15.51 -34.90
N ARG A 369 2.37 -16.34 -35.96
CA ARG A 369 2.26 -15.86 -37.34
C ARG A 369 0.80 -15.69 -37.72
N ILE A 370 0.47 -14.54 -38.33
CA ILE A 370 -0.86 -14.28 -38.88
C ILE A 370 -1.01 -15.12 -40.14
N ILE A 371 -2.01 -15.99 -40.17
CA ILE A 371 -2.40 -16.85 -41.28
C ILE A 371 -3.42 -16.16 -42.17
N GLU A 372 -4.36 -15.44 -41.53
CA GLU A 372 -5.41 -14.71 -42.22
C GLU A 372 -5.82 -13.50 -41.40
N LYS A 373 -6.20 -12.41 -42.05
CA LYS A 373 -6.71 -11.20 -41.42
C LYS A 373 -7.93 -10.69 -42.16
N LYS A 374 -8.97 -10.27 -41.40
CA LYS A 374 -10.22 -9.73 -41.92
C LYS A 374 -10.69 -8.59 -41.04
N ASP A 375 -11.10 -7.49 -41.66
CA ASP A 375 -11.74 -6.37 -40.99
C ASP A 375 -13.25 -6.39 -41.25
N CYS A 376 -14.06 -6.18 -40.21
CA CYS A 376 -15.50 -6.20 -40.23
C CYS A 376 -16.07 -4.92 -39.57
N ILE A 377 -17.26 -4.48 -40.05
CA ILE A 377 -17.95 -3.30 -39.48
C ILE A 377 -18.56 -3.62 -38.11
N ASN A 378 -18.98 -4.88 -37.94
CA ASN A 378 -19.45 -5.41 -36.64
C ASN A 378 -19.16 -6.91 -36.57
N LEU A 379 -19.28 -7.48 -35.37
CA LEU A 379 -19.03 -8.90 -35.15
C LEU A 379 -20.25 -9.59 -34.55
N VAL A 380 -21.30 -9.76 -35.36
CA VAL A 380 -22.55 -10.38 -34.88
C VAL A 380 -22.63 -11.87 -35.16
N ASN A 381 -22.23 -12.36 -36.30
CA ASN A 381 -22.10 -13.79 -36.67
C ASN A 381 -21.21 -13.89 -37.90
N GLU A 382 -19.94 -13.58 -37.73
CA GLU A 382 -18.99 -13.53 -38.84
C GLU A 382 -18.51 -14.93 -39.21
N VAL A 383 -18.58 -15.30 -40.47
CA VAL A 383 -18.13 -16.60 -41.00
C VAL A 383 -16.76 -16.43 -41.66
N ILE A 384 -15.79 -17.25 -41.25
CA ILE A 384 -14.47 -17.29 -41.85
C ILE A 384 -14.23 -18.67 -42.48
N ASP A 385 -13.86 -18.67 -43.78
CA ASP A 385 -13.48 -19.88 -44.50
C ASP A 385 -12.05 -20.28 -44.11
N ILE A 386 -11.88 -21.49 -43.59
CA ILE A 386 -10.59 -22.06 -43.17
C ILE A 386 -10.20 -23.31 -43.97
N LYS A 387 -10.80 -23.53 -45.18
CA LYS A 387 -10.50 -24.71 -45.99
C LYS A 387 -9.00 -24.86 -46.30
N ASN A 388 -8.31 -23.73 -46.54
CA ASN A 388 -6.93 -23.71 -46.92
C ASN A 388 -5.97 -23.68 -45.67
N VAL A 389 -6.53 -23.63 -44.47
CA VAL A 389 -5.72 -23.69 -43.23
C VAL A 389 -5.43 -25.16 -42.92
N LYS A 390 -4.16 -25.47 -42.63
CA LYS A 390 -3.72 -26.82 -42.27
C LYS A 390 -4.34 -27.26 -40.94
N SER A 391 -4.52 -28.59 -40.79
CA SER A 391 -4.98 -29.13 -39.49
C SER A 391 -4.02 -28.77 -38.36
N GLY A 392 -4.58 -28.34 -37.23
CA GLY A 392 -3.80 -27.88 -36.09
C GLY A 392 -4.55 -26.98 -35.11
N SER A 393 -3.87 -26.50 -34.09
CA SER A 393 -4.42 -25.52 -33.14
C SER A 393 -4.04 -24.10 -33.55
N TYR A 394 -5.03 -23.22 -33.53
CA TYR A 394 -4.91 -21.81 -33.90
C TYR A 394 -5.57 -20.92 -32.85
N PHE A 395 -5.22 -19.63 -32.88
CA PHE A 395 -5.84 -18.61 -32.08
C PHE A 395 -6.52 -17.60 -33.01
N ILE A 396 -7.68 -17.12 -32.60
CA ILE A 396 -8.35 -15.97 -33.20
C ILE A 396 -8.13 -14.78 -32.30
N GLU A 397 -7.50 -13.76 -32.84
CA GLU A 397 -7.33 -12.45 -32.21
C GLU A 397 -8.36 -11.50 -32.80
N ILE A 398 -9.11 -10.81 -31.94
CA ILE A 398 -10.11 -9.82 -32.32
C ILE A 398 -9.78 -8.54 -31.60
N ILE A 399 -9.65 -7.44 -32.34
CA ILE A 399 -9.35 -6.10 -31.82
C ILE A 399 -10.53 -5.20 -32.14
N SER A 400 -11.10 -4.55 -31.12
CA SER A 400 -12.17 -3.56 -31.22
C SER A 400 -12.00 -2.49 -30.15
N ASP A 401 -11.98 -1.21 -30.52
CA ASP A 401 -11.89 -0.06 -29.59
C ASP A 401 -10.80 -0.24 -28.51
N ASP A 402 -9.58 -0.52 -28.92
CA ASP A 402 -8.42 -0.78 -28.06
C ASP A 402 -8.52 -2.01 -27.13
N LYS A 403 -9.60 -2.79 -27.27
CA LYS A 403 -9.76 -4.08 -26.58
C LYS A 403 -9.33 -5.22 -27.47
N LYS A 404 -8.57 -6.14 -26.90
CA LYS A 404 -8.05 -7.33 -27.56
C LYS A 404 -8.68 -8.58 -26.94
N TYR A 405 -9.24 -9.43 -27.78
CA TYR A 405 -9.81 -10.73 -27.39
C TYR A 405 -9.07 -11.84 -28.11
N ILE A 406 -8.76 -12.93 -27.40
CA ILE A 406 -8.11 -14.11 -27.98
C ILE A 406 -8.90 -15.35 -27.64
N LYS A 407 -9.20 -16.18 -28.66
CA LYS A 407 -9.88 -17.48 -28.50
C LYS A 407 -9.14 -18.55 -29.28
N LYS A 408 -9.03 -19.74 -28.69
CA LYS A 408 -8.43 -20.93 -29.32
C LYS A 408 -9.48 -21.71 -30.10
N PHE A 409 -9.13 -22.19 -31.33
CA PHE A 409 -9.88 -23.21 -32.02
C PHE A 409 -8.97 -24.31 -32.60
N VAL A 410 -9.57 -25.45 -32.95
CA VAL A 410 -8.89 -26.60 -33.56
C VAL A 410 -9.43 -26.80 -34.97
N LYS A 411 -8.52 -26.83 -35.93
CA LYS A 411 -8.79 -27.17 -37.32
C LYS A 411 -8.54 -28.68 -37.57
N ASN A 412 -9.54 -29.41 -37.94
CA ASN A 412 -9.44 -30.82 -38.33
C ASN A 412 -9.11 -30.97 -39.82
#